data_b09bb3bc961b0f0ee1beded3551bccc5
#
_entry.id   b09bb3bc961b0f0ee1beded3551bccc5
#
_cell.length_a   1.000
_cell.length_b   1.000
_cell.length_c   1.000
_cell.angle_alpha   90.00
_cell.angle_beta   90.00
_cell.angle_gamma   90.00
#
_symmetry.space_group_name_H-M   'P 1'
#
loop_
_entity.id
_entity.type
_entity.pdbx_description
1 polymer ?
#
loop_
_entity_poly.entity_id
_entity_poly.type
_entity_poly.pdbx_seq_one_letter_code
_entity_poly.pdbx_strand_id
1 'polypeptide(L)'
;ITNKITSLIKQWLRRYCYSRKNSDIRLSPRQEIISGILEPLLREEHKAKIDRIGELVLFEQFAKYARGVRPVLFGNFATKYKRFRRQALTSKAEGWNLELLNDIVNKRDGKELHPQEQSLLLGYINNMVKQIIKSGDANVNHSFVDAYNELSRPIIGVDEATDFSKYDIYAMQSFLTMDYNSMTLCGDVMQRLTQAGLTSWDEINDVVENPLVQSMRTSYRQSSALLDVAKNLYIDTIGEDPDYKSFMKSKKVPLPLEFVSDDEDDKVEWIEQRIKEVYIAYGKKLPSIAIFLNNKNDISDFVDALR
;
A
#
# COMPACT_ATOMS: atom_id res chain seq x y z
N ILE A 1 7.08 -0.67 33.89
CA ILE A 1 6.29 0.52 33.54
C ILE A 1 4.79 0.19 33.64
N THR A 2 4.29 -0.88 33.04
CA THR A 2 2.87 -1.27 33.03
C THR A 2 2.28 -1.43 34.44
N ASN A 3 3.00 -2.09 35.35
CA ASN A 3 2.56 -2.25 36.74
C ASN A 3 2.48 -0.90 37.50
N LYS A 4 3.37 0.04 37.18
CA LYS A 4 3.41 1.36 37.81
C LYS A 4 2.24 2.23 37.34
N ILE A 5 1.93 2.20 36.03
CA ILE A 5 0.76 2.87 35.43
C ILE A 5 -0.54 2.29 35.99
N THR A 6 -0.64 0.97 36.05
CA THR A 6 -1.81 0.28 36.63
C THR A 6 -2.03 0.64 38.09
N SER A 7 -0.94 0.78 38.88
CA SER A 7 -1.03 1.22 40.25
C SER A 7 -1.50 2.68 40.40
N LEU A 8 -0.98 3.57 39.55
CA LEU A 8 -1.38 4.99 39.51
C LEU A 8 -2.86 5.17 39.13
N ILE A 9 -3.33 4.43 38.15
CA ILE A 9 -4.75 4.44 37.74
C ILE A 9 -5.63 3.92 38.88
N LYS A 10 -5.19 2.85 39.59
CA LYS A 10 -5.87 2.31 40.78
C LYS A 10 -6.03 3.35 41.89
N GLN A 11 -4.93 4.05 42.19
CA GLN A 11 -4.94 5.07 43.23
C GLN A 11 -5.80 6.27 42.85
N TRP A 12 -5.74 6.69 41.56
CA TRP A 12 -6.58 7.77 41.07
C TRP A 12 -8.06 7.39 41.15
N LEU A 13 -8.44 6.20 40.67
CA LEU A 13 -9.84 5.76 40.62
C LEU A 13 -10.47 5.70 42.00
N ARG A 14 -9.74 5.15 42.99
CA ARG A 14 -10.19 5.13 44.39
C ARG A 14 -10.48 6.54 44.91
N ARG A 15 -9.56 7.47 44.68
CA ARG A 15 -9.70 8.83 45.21
C ARG A 15 -10.76 9.62 44.42
N TYR A 16 -10.90 9.41 43.13
CA TYR A 16 -11.94 9.98 42.30
C TYR A 16 -13.33 9.54 42.75
N CYS A 17 -13.55 8.27 43.01
CA CYS A 17 -14.82 7.76 43.54
C CYS A 17 -15.13 8.30 44.92
N TYR A 18 -14.12 8.45 45.80
CA TYR A 18 -14.28 9.06 47.10
C TYR A 18 -14.57 10.55 47.04
N SER A 19 -13.91 11.32 46.17
CA SER A 19 -14.16 12.76 46.02
C SER A 19 -15.56 13.06 45.47
N ARG A 20 -16.12 12.15 44.66
CA ARG A 20 -17.48 12.28 44.18
C ARG A 20 -18.55 11.97 45.25
N LYS A 21 -18.21 11.13 46.22
CA LYS A 21 -19.09 10.80 47.35
C LYS A 21 -18.99 11.83 48.49
N ASN A 22 -17.84 12.49 48.63
CA ASN A 22 -17.58 13.47 49.68
C ASN A 22 -16.91 14.70 49.08
N SER A 23 -17.63 15.81 49.09
CA SER A 23 -17.14 17.09 48.56
C SER A 23 -15.88 17.65 49.24
N ASP A 24 -15.56 17.16 50.44
CA ASP A 24 -14.40 17.58 51.22
C ASP A 24 -13.08 16.93 50.81
N ILE A 25 -13.14 15.87 50.00
CA ILE A 25 -11.94 15.17 49.54
C ILE A 25 -11.50 15.75 48.18
N ARG A 26 -10.39 16.52 48.22
CA ARG A 26 -9.75 17.05 47.03
C ARG A 26 -8.79 16.04 46.38
N LEU A 27 -8.75 16.05 45.06
CA LEU A 27 -7.73 15.33 44.31
C LEU A 27 -6.37 16.03 44.48
N SER A 28 -5.28 15.26 44.48
CA SER A 28 -3.94 15.85 44.42
C SER A 28 -3.71 16.44 42.99
N PRO A 29 -2.78 17.41 42.79
CA PRO A 29 -2.52 18.03 41.49
C PRO A 29 -2.21 16.96 40.39
N ARG A 30 -1.50 15.88 40.74
CA ARG A 30 -1.25 14.77 39.81
C ARG A 30 -2.53 14.00 39.44
N GLN A 31 -3.44 13.87 40.38
CA GLN A 31 -4.71 13.19 40.16
C GLN A 31 -5.69 14.05 39.37
N GLU A 32 -5.60 15.37 39.47
CA GLU A 32 -6.36 16.31 38.64
C GLU A 32 -5.94 16.26 37.18
N ILE A 33 -4.62 16.17 36.91
CA ILE A 33 -4.11 15.97 35.55
C ILE A 33 -4.61 14.64 34.97
N ILE A 34 -4.54 13.58 35.76
CA ILE A 34 -5.03 12.24 35.35
C ILE A 34 -6.55 12.28 35.14
N SER A 35 -7.29 13.02 35.97
CA SER A 35 -8.72 13.25 35.84
C SER A 35 -9.07 13.94 34.53
N GLY A 36 -8.34 14.99 34.18
CA GLY A 36 -8.53 15.72 32.92
C GLY A 36 -8.36 14.85 31.68
N ILE A 37 -7.48 13.83 31.76
CA ILE A 37 -7.22 12.89 30.67
C ILE A 37 -8.25 11.75 30.66
N LEU A 38 -8.59 11.18 31.80
CA LEU A 38 -9.39 9.95 31.89
C LEU A 38 -10.90 10.22 32.01
N GLU A 39 -11.30 11.31 32.60
CA GLU A 39 -12.72 11.64 32.79
C GLU A 39 -13.49 11.84 31.48
N PRO A 40 -12.93 12.48 30.44
CA PRO A 40 -13.58 12.57 29.11
C PRO A 40 -13.77 11.22 28.44
N LEU A 41 -12.95 10.22 28.79
CA LEU A 41 -13.06 8.86 28.25
C LEU A 41 -14.12 8.01 28.96
N LEU A 42 -14.66 8.50 30.09
CA LEU A 42 -15.77 7.87 30.79
C LEU A 42 -17.08 8.20 30.07
N ARG A 43 -17.74 7.20 29.51
CA ARG A 43 -19.10 7.37 29.00
C ARG A 43 -20.06 7.67 30.16
N GLU A 44 -21.12 8.47 29.91
CA GLU A 44 -22.12 8.82 30.93
C GLU A 44 -22.74 7.59 31.59
N GLU A 45 -22.95 6.50 30.84
CA GLU A 45 -23.41 5.22 31.36
C GLU A 45 -22.46 4.62 32.42
N HIS A 46 -21.17 4.89 32.29
CA HIS A 46 -20.15 4.43 33.25
C HIS A 46 -20.07 5.34 34.46
N LYS A 47 -20.26 6.66 34.27
CA LYS A 47 -20.33 7.62 35.37
C LYS A 47 -21.50 7.32 36.32
N ALA A 48 -22.65 6.94 35.75
CA ALA A 48 -23.82 6.53 36.54
C ALA A 48 -23.61 5.19 37.28
N LYS A 49 -22.78 4.30 36.78
CA LYS A 49 -22.46 3.01 37.41
C LYS A 49 -21.44 3.11 38.55
N ILE A 50 -20.59 4.16 38.55
CA ILE A 50 -19.63 4.42 39.63
C ILE A 50 -20.33 4.53 40.98
N ASP A 51 -21.54 5.07 41.00
CA ASP A 51 -22.34 5.24 42.24
C ASP A 51 -23.01 3.94 42.72
N ARG A 52 -23.11 2.90 41.89
CA ARG A 52 -23.84 1.65 42.20
C ARG A 52 -22.99 0.41 42.40
N ILE A 53 -21.86 0.23 41.72
CA ILE A 53 -21.18 -1.08 41.64
C ILE A 53 -19.76 -1.04 42.21
N GLY A 54 -19.25 0.11 42.62
CA GLY A 54 -17.92 0.22 43.25
C GLY A 54 -16.74 0.02 42.31
N GLU A 55 -15.58 0.33 42.83
CA GLU A 55 -14.29 0.48 42.17
C GLU A 55 -13.83 -0.68 41.25
N LEU A 56 -14.33 -1.91 41.48
CA LEU A 56 -13.75 -3.10 40.85
C LEU A 56 -14.07 -3.22 39.34
N VAL A 57 -15.30 -2.96 38.96
CA VAL A 57 -15.74 -3.15 37.56
C VAL A 57 -15.14 -2.09 36.65
N LEU A 58 -15.07 -0.87 37.11
CA LEU A 58 -14.40 0.23 36.41
C LEU A 58 -12.90 0.02 36.33
N PHE A 59 -12.30 -0.47 37.40
CA PHE A 59 -10.90 -0.82 37.43
C PHE A 59 -10.57 -1.92 36.42
N GLU A 60 -11.37 -2.95 36.31
CA GLU A 60 -11.17 -4.00 35.31
C GLU A 60 -11.32 -3.49 33.89
N GLN A 61 -12.30 -2.60 33.66
CA GLN A 61 -12.45 -1.96 32.35
C GLN A 61 -11.28 -1.02 32.03
N PHE A 62 -10.86 -0.17 32.98
CA PHE A 62 -9.68 0.67 32.81
C PHE A 62 -8.37 -0.09 32.75
N ALA A 63 -8.21 -1.13 33.54
CA ALA A 63 -7.03 -1.99 33.45
C ALA A 63 -6.99 -2.78 32.13
N LYS A 64 -8.15 -3.08 31.55
CA LYS A 64 -8.28 -3.67 30.22
C LYS A 64 -7.98 -2.63 29.14
N TYR A 65 -8.41 -1.40 29.33
CA TYR A 65 -8.12 -0.26 28.45
C TYR A 65 -6.65 0.18 28.56
N ALA A 66 -6.10 0.33 29.76
CA ALA A 66 -4.71 0.69 29.98
C ALA A 66 -3.72 -0.40 29.58
N ARG A 67 -4.09 -1.67 29.74
CA ARG A 67 -3.38 -2.81 29.16
C ARG A 67 -3.54 -2.85 27.64
N GLY A 68 -4.61 -2.29 27.11
CA GLY A 68 -4.93 -2.23 25.71
C GLY A 68 -4.31 -1.07 24.94
N VAL A 69 -3.97 0.06 25.57
CA VAL A 69 -3.48 1.24 24.84
C VAL A 69 -2.15 0.95 24.13
N ARG A 70 -1.17 0.36 24.79
CA ARG A 70 0.10 0.00 24.15
C ARG A 70 -0.02 -1.20 23.18
N PRO A 71 -0.69 -2.32 23.53
CA PRO A 71 -0.99 -3.37 22.58
C PRO A 71 -2.05 -3.00 21.54
N VAL A 72 -2.91 -2.02 21.80
CA VAL A 72 -3.89 -1.54 20.80
C VAL A 72 -3.23 -0.67 19.76
N LEU A 73 -2.34 0.24 20.15
CA LEU A 73 -1.66 1.12 19.22
C LEU A 73 -0.60 0.36 18.39
N PHE A 74 0.21 -0.48 19.01
CA PHE A 74 1.39 -1.07 18.38
C PHE A 74 1.48 -2.59 18.46
N GLY A 75 0.52 -3.26 19.10
CA GLY A 75 0.57 -4.70 19.28
C GLY A 75 -0.11 -5.48 18.19
N ASN A 76 0.65 -6.28 17.49
CA ASN A 76 0.20 -7.36 16.61
C ASN A 76 -0.97 -7.01 15.65
N PHE A 77 -0.82 -5.90 14.91
CA PHE A 77 -1.80 -5.43 13.95
C PHE A 77 -2.22 -6.53 12.97
N ALA A 78 -1.26 -7.28 12.45
CA ALA A 78 -1.53 -8.39 11.54
C ALA A 78 -2.52 -9.39 12.12
N THR A 79 -2.34 -9.80 13.38
CA THR A 79 -3.27 -10.75 14.04
C THR A 79 -4.63 -10.13 14.29
N LYS A 80 -4.69 -8.86 14.68
CA LYS A 80 -5.96 -8.15 14.89
C LYS A 80 -6.72 -7.97 13.60
N TYR A 81 -6.02 -7.58 12.53
CA TYR A 81 -6.60 -7.44 11.22
C TYR A 81 -7.14 -8.78 10.68
N LYS A 82 -6.37 -9.87 10.81
CA LYS A 82 -6.84 -11.22 10.44
C LYS A 82 -8.10 -11.64 11.21
N ARG A 83 -8.17 -11.29 12.48
CA ARG A 83 -9.38 -11.53 13.29
C ARG A 83 -10.54 -10.67 12.82
N PHE A 84 -10.27 -9.39 12.54
CA PHE A 84 -11.29 -8.45 12.07
C PHE A 84 -11.88 -8.89 10.72
N ARG A 85 -11.05 -9.26 9.72
CA ARG A 85 -11.54 -9.72 8.42
C ARG A 85 -12.39 -10.99 8.51
N ARG A 86 -12.04 -11.94 9.40
CA ARG A 86 -12.88 -13.11 9.68
C ARG A 86 -14.21 -12.72 10.30
N GLN A 87 -14.19 -11.79 11.22
CA GLN A 87 -15.41 -11.28 11.84
C GLN A 87 -16.30 -10.55 10.83
N ALA A 88 -15.73 -9.72 9.95
CA ALA A 88 -16.46 -9.05 8.88
C ALA A 88 -17.12 -10.05 7.92
N LEU A 89 -16.42 -11.12 7.55
CA LEU A 89 -16.97 -12.20 6.74
C LEU A 89 -18.13 -12.92 7.45
N THR A 90 -17.97 -13.26 8.73
CA THR A 90 -18.99 -13.98 9.51
C THR A 90 -20.23 -13.13 9.76
N SER A 91 -20.06 -11.83 10.01
CA SER A 91 -21.16 -10.90 10.25
C SER A 91 -21.82 -10.40 8.96
N LYS A 92 -21.31 -10.77 7.79
CA LYS A 92 -21.75 -10.23 6.48
C LYS A 92 -21.82 -8.71 6.50
N ALA A 93 -20.75 -8.08 6.97
CA ALA A 93 -20.67 -6.64 7.15
C ALA A 93 -20.98 -5.87 5.85
N GLU A 94 -21.85 -4.87 5.93
CA GLU A 94 -22.18 -4.01 4.79
C GLU A 94 -20.96 -3.23 4.29
N GLY A 95 -20.91 -2.95 2.99
CA GLY A 95 -19.82 -2.21 2.35
C GLY A 95 -18.57 -3.04 2.05
N TRP A 96 -18.58 -4.34 2.36
CA TRP A 96 -17.48 -5.24 2.06
C TRP A 96 -17.77 -6.12 0.85
N ASN A 97 -16.78 -6.31 -0.01
CA ASN A 97 -16.83 -7.36 -1.02
C ASN A 97 -16.61 -8.72 -0.33
N LEU A 98 -17.73 -9.36 0.06
CA LEU A 98 -17.69 -10.61 0.84
C LEU A 98 -17.16 -11.79 0.03
N GLU A 99 -17.32 -11.79 -1.29
CA GLU A 99 -16.79 -12.82 -2.18
C GLU A 99 -15.27 -12.77 -2.22
N LEU A 100 -14.71 -11.59 -2.48
CA LEU A 100 -13.26 -11.37 -2.43
C LEU A 100 -12.69 -11.68 -1.05
N LEU A 101 -13.36 -11.24 0.01
CA LEU A 101 -12.93 -11.50 1.38
C LEU A 101 -12.94 -12.99 1.71
N ASN A 102 -13.96 -13.72 1.25
CA ASN A 102 -14.04 -15.18 1.40
C ASN A 102 -12.89 -15.89 0.67
N ASP A 103 -12.58 -15.46 -0.53
CA ASP A 103 -11.46 -15.98 -1.31
C ASP A 103 -10.13 -15.78 -0.60
N ILE A 104 -9.89 -14.56 -0.09
CA ILE A 104 -8.66 -14.23 0.66
C ILE A 104 -8.54 -15.07 1.93
N VAL A 105 -9.65 -15.24 2.67
CA VAL A 105 -9.64 -15.98 3.95
C VAL A 105 -9.46 -17.48 3.75
N ASN A 106 -10.06 -18.05 2.71
CA ASN A 106 -10.12 -19.51 2.53
C ASN A 106 -9.01 -20.06 1.63
N LYS A 107 -8.66 -19.39 0.54
CA LYS A 107 -7.67 -19.90 -0.43
C LYS A 107 -6.22 -19.89 0.09
N ARG A 108 -5.90 -19.06 1.08
CA ARG A 108 -4.55 -18.95 1.64
C ARG A 108 -4.47 -19.36 3.10
N ASP A 109 -5.20 -20.40 3.50
CA ASP A 109 -5.24 -20.88 4.90
C ASP A 109 -5.66 -19.81 5.94
N GLY A 110 -6.02 -18.59 5.52
CA GLY A 110 -6.36 -17.47 6.39
C GLY A 110 -5.25 -17.03 7.36
N LYS A 111 -4.06 -17.65 7.25
CA LYS A 111 -2.92 -17.40 8.16
C LYS A 111 -2.03 -16.27 7.68
N GLU A 112 -1.91 -16.09 6.37
CA GLU A 112 -1.05 -15.08 5.77
C GLU A 112 -1.85 -13.84 5.34
N LEU A 113 -1.19 -12.70 5.29
CA LEU A 113 -1.73 -11.48 4.73
C LEU A 113 -1.42 -11.44 3.23
N HIS A 114 -2.41 -11.06 2.45
CA HIS A 114 -2.18 -10.72 1.04
C HIS A 114 -1.23 -9.51 0.94
N PRO A 115 -0.36 -9.41 -0.07
CA PRO A 115 0.56 -8.27 -0.23
C PRO A 115 -0.14 -6.91 -0.11
N GLN A 116 -1.27 -6.70 -0.77
CA GLN A 116 -2.06 -5.47 -0.68
C GLN A 116 -2.58 -5.18 0.75
N GLU A 117 -2.92 -6.21 1.52
CA GLU A 117 -3.28 -6.05 2.94
C GLU A 117 -2.09 -5.62 3.77
N GLN A 118 -0.89 -6.11 3.45
CA GLN A 118 0.35 -5.70 4.12
C GLN A 118 0.63 -4.23 3.86
N SER A 119 0.53 -3.79 2.61
CA SER A 119 0.71 -2.40 2.21
C SER A 119 -0.31 -1.48 2.89
N LEU A 120 -1.59 -1.87 2.90
CA LEU A 120 -2.64 -1.11 3.60
C LEU A 120 -2.35 -0.98 5.09
N LEU A 121 -1.95 -2.07 5.76
CA LEU A 121 -1.62 -2.05 7.18
C LEU A 121 -0.38 -1.21 7.48
N LEU A 122 0.63 -1.26 6.62
CA LEU A 122 1.83 -0.45 6.74
C LEU A 122 1.49 1.04 6.66
N GLY A 123 0.71 1.43 5.66
CA GLY A 123 0.23 2.80 5.51
C GLY A 123 -0.57 3.27 6.73
N TYR A 124 -1.45 2.42 7.24
CA TYR A 124 -2.23 2.72 8.44
C TYR A 124 -1.35 2.88 9.69
N ILE A 125 -0.36 2.00 9.90
CA ILE A 125 0.57 2.09 11.04
C ILE A 125 1.38 3.38 10.97
N ASN A 126 1.93 3.73 9.81
CA ASN A 126 2.69 4.96 9.63
C ASN A 126 1.84 6.21 9.89
N ASN A 127 0.60 6.24 9.39
CA ASN A 127 -0.31 7.35 9.65
C ASN A 127 -0.67 7.47 11.14
N MET A 128 -0.81 6.35 11.86
CA MET A 128 -0.95 6.37 13.32
C MET A 128 0.29 6.93 14.01
N VAL A 129 1.49 6.53 13.57
CA VAL A 129 2.75 7.07 14.10
C VAL A 129 2.82 8.58 13.89
N LYS A 130 2.46 9.08 12.70
CA LYS A 130 2.36 10.53 12.42
C LYS A 130 1.42 11.24 13.41
N GLN A 131 0.25 10.67 13.69
CA GLN A 131 -0.68 11.26 14.66
C GLN A 131 -0.11 11.30 16.07
N ILE A 132 0.61 10.27 16.49
CA ILE A 132 1.27 10.23 17.81
C ILE A 132 2.36 11.30 17.89
N ILE A 133 3.21 11.41 16.87
CA ILE A 133 4.26 12.45 16.82
C ILE A 133 3.61 13.85 16.85
N LYS A 134 2.53 14.06 16.08
CA LYS A 134 1.80 15.33 16.02
C LYS A 134 1.15 15.70 17.34
N SER A 135 0.72 14.73 18.13
CA SER A 135 0.10 14.99 19.45
C SER A 135 1.09 15.45 20.52
N GLY A 136 2.37 15.55 20.20
CA GLY A 136 3.43 15.97 21.11
C GLY A 136 3.95 14.88 22.05
N ASP A 137 3.43 13.66 21.93
CA ASP A 137 3.97 12.47 22.63
C ASP A 137 5.26 11.94 21.95
N ALA A 138 6.13 12.86 21.52
CA ALA A 138 7.39 12.58 20.83
C ALA A 138 8.37 11.70 21.64
N ASN A 139 8.09 11.49 22.93
CA ASN A 139 8.85 10.61 23.82
C ASN A 139 8.33 9.15 23.82
N VAL A 140 7.50 8.75 22.87
CA VAL A 140 7.08 7.36 22.70
C VAL A 140 8.25 6.57 22.12
N ASN A 141 9.09 6.01 22.99
CA ASN A 141 10.13 5.08 22.59
C ASN A 141 9.48 3.78 22.11
N HIS A 142 9.31 3.64 20.79
CA HIS A 142 8.74 2.46 20.17
C HIS A 142 9.36 2.22 18.78
N SER A 143 9.66 0.97 18.46
CA SER A 143 10.31 0.57 17.21
C SER A 143 9.61 1.07 15.93
N PHE A 144 8.30 1.22 15.95
CA PHE A 144 7.59 1.80 14.79
C PHE A 144 7.82 3.30 14.63
N VAL A 145 7.98 4.04 15.71
CA VAL A 145 8.33 5.47 15.67
C VAL A 145 9.76 5.62 15.17
N ASP A 146 10.68 4.79 15.68
CA ASP A 146 12.07 4.79 15.24
C ASP A 146 12.18 4.44 13.76
N ALA A 147 11.51 3.38 13.32
CA ALA A 147 11.48 2.96 11.91
C ALA A 147 10.87 4.04 11.01
N TYR A 148 9.78 4.68 11.42
CA TYR A 148 9.19 5.78 10.65
C TYR A 148 10.17 6.95 10.51
N ASN A 149 10.82 7.38 11.59
CA ASN A 149 11.78 8.49 11.57
C ASN A 149 13.00 8.17 10.69
N GLU A 150 13.45 6.93 10.69
CA GLU A 150 14.56 6.48 9.85
C GLU A 150 14.21 6.41 8.36
N LEU A 151 13.01 5.91 8.04
CA LEU A 151 12.57 5.61 6.69
C LEU A 151 11.82 6.76 6.02
N SER A 152 11.26 7.71 6.78
CA SER A 152 10.48 8.81 6.22
C SER A 152 11.33 9.74 5.35
N ARG A 153 10.74 10.25 4.28
CA ARG A 153 11.39 11.13 3.30
C ARG A 153 10.49 12.31 2.96
N PRO A 154 11.06 13.50 2.72
CA PRO A 154 10.26 14.67 2.32
C PRO A 154 9.75 14.57 0.87
N ILE A 155 10.45 13.83 0.03
CA ILE A 155 10.14 13.66 -1.40
C ILE A 155 10.23 12.18 -1.74
N ILE A 156 9.21 11.67 -2.44
CA ILE A 156 9.17 10.32 -2.99
C ILE A 156 8.87 10.41 -4.48
N GLY A 157 9.75 9.87 -5.32
CA GLY A 157 9.53 9.65 -6.73
C GLY A 157 9.35 8.17 -7.01
N VAL A 158 8.32 7.80 -7.75
CA VAL A 158 8.05 6.41 -8.16
C VAL A 158 7.98 6.37 -9.68
N ASP A 159 8.92 5.65 -10.27
CA ASP A 159 8.87 5.31 -11.68
C ASP A 159 8.15 3.98 -11.87
N GLU A 160 7.54 3.77 -13.03
CA GLU A 160 6.68 2.61 -13.34
C GLU A 160 5.60 2.40 -12.25
N ALA A 161 5.02 3.50 -11.78
CA ALA A 161 4.05 3.50 -10.67
C ALA A 161 2.80 2.67 -10.98
N THR A 162 2.50 2.41 -12.23
CA THR A 162 1.39 1.58 -12.69
C THR A 162 1.56 0.09 -12.39
N ASP A 163 2.78 -0.36 -12.08
CA ASP A 163 3.02 -1.73 -11.62
C ASP A 163 2.62 -1.96 -10.15
N PHE A 164 2.40 -0.90 -9.40
CA PHE A 164 2.00 -0.95 -8.00
C PHE A 164 0.48 -0.83 -7.86
N SER A 165 -0.08 -1.48 -6.85
CA SER A 165 -1.48 -1.27 -6.49
C SER A 165 -1.69 0.08 -5.79
N LYS A 166 -2.92 0.59 -5.78
CA LYS A 166 -3.25 1.80 -5.02
C LYS A 166 -2.90 1.69 -3.53
N TYR A 167 -2.91 0.49 -2.96
CA TYR A 167 -2.54 0.26 -1.56
C TYR A 167 -1.02 0.35 -1.35
N ASP A 168 -0.22 -0.04 -2.35
CA ASP A 168 1.24 0.13 -2.31
C ASP A 168 1.59 1.61 -2.38
N ILE A 169 0.91 2.37 -3.25
CA ILE A 169 1.05 3.83 -3.34
C ILE A 169 0.65 4.50 -2.02
N TYR A 170 -0.46 4.08 -1.39
CA TYR A 170 -0.86 4.54 -0.07
C TYR A 170 0.23 4.27 1.00
N ALA A 171 0.82 3.07 0.97
CA ALA A 171 1.92 2.73 1.87
C ALA A 171 3.15 3.62 1.63
N MET A 172 3.55 3.83 0.36
CA MET A 172 4.65 4.72 0.01
C MET A 172 4.38 6.17 0.46
N GLN A 173 3.18 6.70 0.20
CA GLN A 173 2.77 8.03 0.64
C GLN A 173 2.85 8.18 2.16
N SER A 174 2.57 7.12 2.90
CA SER A 174 2.63 7.13 4.36
C SER A 174 4.03 7.39 4.92
N PHE A 175 5.08 7.15 4.13
CA PHE A 175 6.48 7.47 4.48
C PHE A 175 6.88 8.93 4.20
N LEU A 176 6.02 9.74 3.61
CA LEU A 176 6.29 11.17 3.50
C LEU A 176 6.36 11.81 4.89
N THR A 177 7.31 12.74 5.08
CA THR A 177 7.38 13.52 6.31
C THR A 177 6.13 14.40 6.47
N MET A 178 5.89 14.90 7.68
CA MET A 178 4.71 15.75 7.95
C MET A 178 4.87 17.18 7.44
N ASP A 179 6.09 17.70 7.46
CA ASP A 179 6.37 19.11 7.14
C ASP A 179 6.56 19.35 5.63
N TYR A 180 7.18 18.36 4.94
CA TYR A 180 7.40 18.40 3.50
C TYR A 180 6.94 17.06 2.91
N ASN A 181 5.89 17.10 2.10
CA ASN A 181 5.24 15.90 1.58
C ASN A 181 5.01 16.05 0.07
N SER A 182 6.01 15.73 -0.71
CA SER A 182 5.88 15.72 -2.17
C SER A 182 6.01 14.29 -2.69
N MET A 183 5.05 13.86 -3.51
CA MET A 183 5.09 12.57 -4.19
C MET A 183 4.86 12.78 -5.68
N THR A 184 5.73 12.19 -6.49
CA THR A 184 5.59 12.17 -7.94
C THR A 184 5.53 10.73 -8.40
N LEU A 185 4.51 10.41 -9.17
CA LEU A 185 4.28 9.09 -9.76
C LEU A 185 4.38 9.22 -11.27
N CYS A 186 5.17 8.36 -11.90
CA CYS A 186 5.28 8.25 -13.35
C CYS A 186 4.97 6.82 -13.76
N GLY A 187 4.29 6.64 -14.87
CA GLY A 187 4.01 5.31 -15.41
C GLY A 187 3.02 5.36 -16.57
N ASP A 188 2.83 4.22 -17.18
CA ASP A 188 1.92 4.00 -18.29
C ASP A 188 1.07 2.77 -17.99
N VAL A 189 -0.25 2.94 -17.88
CA VAL A 189 -1.19 1.84 -17.58
C VAL A 189 -1.14 0.71 -18.61
N MET A 190 -0.74 1.03 -19.86
CA MET A 190 -0.58 0.03 -20.91
C MET A 190 0.71 -0.79 -20.80
N GLN A 191 1.70 -0.31 -20.06
CA GLN A 191 2.97 -1.01 -19.82
C GLN A 191 2.97 -1.80 -18.51
N ARG A 192 1.85 -1.83 -17.82
CA ARG A 192 1.70 -2.54 -16.55
C ARG A 192 2.05 -4.03 -16.69
N LEU A 193 3.00 -4.50 -15.88
CA LEU A 193 3.46 -5.88 -15.87
C LEU A 193 2.76 -6.76 -14.82
N THR A 194 2.16 -6.14 -13.81
CA THR A 194 1.53 -6.86 -12.71
C THR A 194 0.00 -6.82 -12.78
N GLN A 195 -0.67 -7.91 -12.43
CA GLN A 195 -2.13 -7.94 -12.36
C GLN A 195 -2.69 -7.06 -11.24
N ALA A 196 -1.90 -6.82 -10.20
CA ALA A 196 -2.28 -6.03 -9.04
C ALA A 196 -2.07 -4.52 -9.25
N GLY A 197 -1.36 -4.12 -10.31
CA GLY A 197 -1.05 -2.73 -10.62
C GLY A 197 -2.28 -1.92 -11.05
N LEU A 198 -2.11 -0.60 -11.14
CA LEU A 198 -3.18 0.32 -11.52
C LEU A 198 -3.71 0.01 -12.93
N THR A 199 -5.02 -0.04 -13.08
CA THR A 199 -5.69 -0.15 -14.38
C THR A 199 -6.07 1.23 -14.93
N SER A 200 -6.20 2.22 -14.05
CA SER A 200 -6.46 3.62 -14.37
C SER A 200 -5.79 4.51 -13.32
N TRP A 201 -5.35 5.69 -13.74
CA TRP A 201 -4.88 6.73 -12.83
C TRP A 201 -5.97 7.25 -11.89
N ASP A 202 -7.25 7.05 -12.22
CA ASP A 202 -8.37 7.44 -11.35
C ASP A 202 -8.39 6.67 -10.03
N GLU A 203 -7.82 5.47 -9.99
CA GLU A 203 -7.73 4.66 -8.76
C GLU A 203 -6.92 5.35 -7.65
N ILE A 204 -6.04 6.28 -8.03
CA ILE A 204 -5.23 7.05 -7.06
C ILE A 204 -6.10 7.99 -6.23
N ASN A 205 -7.22 8.46 -6.76
CA ASN A 205 -8.14 9.34 -6.04
C ASN A 205 -8.69 8.70 -4.74
N ASP A 206 -8.68 7.38 -4.66
CA ASP A 206 -9.12 6.66 -3.47
C ASP A 206 -8.13 6.78 -2.29
N VAL A 207 -6.88 7.10 -2.56
CA VAL A 207 -5.77 7.04 -1.58
C VAL A 207 -4.94 8.31 -1.49
N VAL A 208 -5.01 9.18 -2.48
CA VAL A 208 -4.31 10.47 -2.55
C VAL A 208 -5.34 11.59 -2.70
N GLU A 209 -5.28 12.58 -1.82
CA GLU A 209 -6.16 13.74 -1.89
C GLU A 209 -5.72 14.67 -3.03
N ASN A 210 -6.63 14.99 -3.95
CA ASN A 210 -6.46 15.96 -5.04
C ASN A 210 -5.16 15.77 -5.85
N PRO A 211 -4.91 14.61 -6.46
CA PRO A 211 -3.73 14.40 -7.28
C PRO A 211 -3.79 15.28 -8.53
N LEU A 212 -2.65 15.88 -8.89
CA LEU A 212 -2.50 16.59 -10.15
C LEU A 212 -2.04 15.59 -11.21
N VAL A 213 -2.89 15.30 -12.18
CA VAL A 213 -2.57 14.38 -13.29
C VAL A 213 -2.17 15.17 -14.53
N GLN A 214 -1.03 14.82 -15.10
CA GLN A 214 -0.54 15.40 -16.35
C GLN A 214 -0.14 14.30 -17.32
N SER A 215 -0.75 14.30 -18.51
CA SER A 215 -0.44 13.35 -19.57
C SER A 215 0.75 13.83 -20.40
N MET A 216 1.72 12.94 -20.62
CA MET A 216 2.83 13.13 -21.56
C MET A 216 2.57 12.30 -22.82
N ARG A 217 2.37 12.95 -23.95
CA ARG A 217 1.96 12.32 -25.21
C ARG A 217 3.06 12.26 -26.27
N THR A 218 4.24 12.81 -25.97
CA THR A 218 5.34 12.86 -26.93
C THR A 218 6.42 11.85 -26.56
N SER A 219 6.68 10.89 -27.44
CA SER A 219 7.79 9.94 -27.29
C SER A 219 9.05 10.50 -27.95
N TYR A 220 10.14 10.54 -27.15
CA TYR A 220 11.49 10.91 -27.62
C TYR A 220 12.35 9.70 -27.97
N ARG A 221 11.92 8.51 -27.58
CA ARG A 221 12.68 7.25 -27.70
C ARG A 221 12.34 6.49 -28.97
N GLN A 222 11.03 6.45 -29.31
CA GLN A 222 10.53 5.55 -30.33
C GLN A 222 10.42 6.25 -31.69
N SER A 223 10.66 5.48 -32.77
CA SER A 223 10.40 5.92 -34.13
C SER A 223 8.87 6.05 -34.36
N SER A 224 8.49 6.87 -35.36
CA SER A 224 7.09 7.00 -35.71
C SER A 224 6.45 5.66 -36.09
N ALA A 225 7.17 4.82 -36.86
CA ALA A 225 6.68 3.51 -37.27
C ALA A 225 6.38 2.57 -36.11
N LEU A 226 7.25 2.53 -35.09
CA LEU A 226 7.02 1.72 -33.89
C LEU A 226 5.89 2.31 -33.02
N LEU A 227 5.82 3.64 -32.95
CA LEU A 227 4.77 4.31 -32.22
C LEU A 227 3.40 4.11 -32.86
N ASP A 228 3.33 4.07 -34.21
CA ASP A 228 2.08 3.78 -34.93
C ASP A 228 1.57 2.36 -34.64
N VAL A 229 2.46 1.37 -34.54
CA VAL A 229 2.08 0.01 -34.12
C VAL A 229 1.56 0.00 -32.68
N ALA A 230 2.25 0.66 -31.76
CA ALA A 230 1.79 0.77 -30.37
C ALA A 230 0.45 1.49 -30.26
N LYS A 231 0.26 2.55 -31.04
CA LYS A 231 -1.00 3.31 -31.11
C LYS A 231 -2.16 2.44 -31.64
N ASN A 232 -1.94 1.68 -32.70
CA ASN A 232 -2.96 0.79 -33.24
C ASN A 232 -3.34 -0.29 -32.21
N LEU A 233 -2.37 -0.90 -31.55
CA LEU A 233 -2.61 -1.86 -30.49
C LEU A 233 -3.43 -1.24 -29.34
N TYR A 234 -3.12 0.00 -28.96
CA TYR A 234 -3.89 0.72 -27.94
C TYR A 234 -5.34 0.93 -28.37
N ILE A 235 -5.56 1.41 -29.62
CA ILE A 235 -6.90 1.62 -30.16
C ILE A 235 -7.70 0.31 -30.20
N ASP A 236 -7.07 -0.78 -30.63
CA ASP A 236 -7.71 -2.10 -30.70
C ASP A 236 -8.08 -2.64 -29.31
N THR A 237 -7.30 -2.29 -28.28
CA THR A 237 -7.50 -2.79 -26.91
C THR A 237 -8.47 -1.90 -26.11
N ILE A 238 -8.35 -0.59 -26.21
CA ILE A 238 -9.07 0.40 -25.37
C ILE A 238 -10.22 1.06 -26.14
N GLY A 239 -10.12 1.14 -27.47
CA GLY A 239 -11.15 1.76 -28.33
C GLY A 239 -10.99 3.27 -28.51
N GLU A 240 -9.94 3.89 -27.98
CA GLU A 240 -9.69 5.33 -28.03
C GLU A 240 -8.32 5.64 -28.62
N ASP A 241 -8.19 6.78 -29.34
CA ASP A 241 -6.89 7.26 -29.83
C ASP A 241 -6.11 7.95 -28.70
N PRO A 242 -4.92 7.44 -28.29
CA PRO A 242 -4.12 8.01 -27.23
C PRO A 242 -3.43 9.32 -27.61
N ASP A 243 -3.56 9.80 -28.86
CA ASP A 243 -2.89 10.99 -29.41
C ASP A 243 -1.37 11.00 -29.19
N TYR A 244 -0.73 9.83 -29.31
CA TYR A 244 0.73 9.72 -29.17
C TYR A 244 1.45 10.34 -30.38
N LYS A 245 2.52 11.08 -30.11
CA LYS A 245 3.35 11.75 -31.12
C LYS A 245 4.81 11.35 -30.95
N SER A 246 5.48 11.03 -32.05
CA SER A 246 6.94 10.84 -32.04
C SER A 246 7.64 12.17 -32.25
N PHE A 247 8.62 12.46 -31.41
CA PHE A 247 9.55 13.58 -31.62
C PHE A 247 10.54 13.27 -32.74
N MET A 248 10.85 11.99 -32.95
CA MET A 248 11.78 11.56 -33.98
C MET A 248 11.12 11.71 -35.34
N LYS A 249 11.48 12.76 -36.08
CA LYS A 249 11.15 12.88 -37.52
C LYS A 249 11.71 11.65 -38.23
N SER A 250 10.87 11.02 -39.04
CA SER A 250 11.12 9.75 -39.71
C SER A 250 12.48 9.72 -40.43
N LYS A 251 13.48 9.17 -39.81
CA LYS A 251 14.55 8.50 -40.55
C LYS A 251 13.91 7.24 -41.14
N LYS A 252 14.40 6.76 -42.28
CA LYS A 252 13.98 5.47 -42.83
C LYS A 252 14.31 4.37 -41.83
N VAL A 253 13.37 4.11 -40.94
CA VAL A 253 13.47 3.03 -39.95
C VAL A 253 12.69 1.85 -40.51
N PRO A 254 13.23 0.62 -40.45
CA PRO A 254 12.49 -0.58 -40.85
C PRO A 254 11.16 -0.64 -40.09
N LEU A 255 10.11 -1.04 -40.79
CA LEU A 255 8.82 -1.33 -40.16
C LEU A 255 8.95 -2.56 -39.29
N PRO A 256 8.24 -2.62 -38.18
CA PRO A 256 8.07 -3.87 -37.43
C PRO A 256 7.52 -4.95 -38.35
N LEU A 257 8.03 -6.18 -38.19
CA LEU A 257 7.59 -7.33 -38.96
C LEU A 257 6.82 -8.27 -38.03
N GLU A 258 5.74 -8.81 -38.54
CA GLU A 258 4.90 -9.80 -37.85
C GLU A 258 5.00 -11.12 -38.58
N PHE A 259 5.10 -12.22 -37.83
CA PHE A 259 5.04 -13.57 -38.33
C PHE A 259 4.18 -14.41 -37.40
N VAL A 260 3.23 -15.12 -37.97
CA VAL A 260 2.29 -15.98 -37.23
C VAL A 260 2.45 -17.41 -37.74
N SER A 261 2.78 -18.33 -36.84
CA SER A 261 2.78 -19.75 -37.10
C SER A 261 2.40 -20.49 -35.82
N ASP A 262 1.71 -21.60 -35.95
CA ASP A 262 1.44 -22.54 -34.85
C ASP A 262 2.62 -23.50 -34.64
N ASP A 263 3.55 -23.61 -35.61
CA ASP A 263 4.73 -24.45 -35.56
C ASP A 263 5.92 -23.70 -34.93
N GLU A 264 6.55 -24.32 -33.93
CA GLU A 264 7.69 -23.71 -33.24
C GLU A 264 8.96 -23.72 -34.11
N ASP A 265 9.14 -24.74 -34.94
CA ASP A 265 10.28 -24.83 -35.86
C ASP A 265 10.23 -23.72 -36.91
N ASP A 266 9.03 -23.40 -37.44
CA ASP A 266 8.84 -22.27 -38.34
C ASP A 266 9.21 -20.94 -37.70
N LYS A 267 8.88 -20.77 -36.41
CA LYS A 267 9.21 -19.55 -35.67
C LYS A 267 10.71 -19.42 -35.49
N VAL A 268 11.39 -20.49 -35.15
CA VAL A 268 12.86 -20.54 -34.99
C VAL A 268 13.54 -20.22 -36.32
N GLU A 269 13.14 -20.86 -37.42
CA GLU A 269 13.70 -20.61 -38.74
C GLU A 269 13.50 -19.13 -39.15
N TRP A 270 12.31 -18.57 -38.93
CA TRP A 270 12.05 -17.17 -39.22
C TRP A 270 12.96 -16.24 -38.41
N ILE A 271 13.17 -16.50 -37.12
CA ILE A 271 14.06 -15.70 -36.27
C ILE A 271 15.50 -15.78 -36.74
N GLU A 272 15.98 -16.99 -37.07
CA GLU A 272 17.31 -17.16 -37.63
C GLU A 272 17.53 -16.36 -38.91
N GLN A 273 16.53 -16.35 -39.78
CA GLN A 273 16.59 -15.59 -41.03
C GLN A 273 16.67 -14.08 -40.72
N ARG A 274 15.89 -13.58 -39.73
CA ARG A 274 15.95 -12.15 -39.29
C ARG A 274 17.30 -11.79 -38.70
N ILE A 275 17.91 -12.68 -37.92
CA ILE A 275 19.26 -12.49 -37.37
C ILE A 275 20.29 -12.40 -38.48
N LYS A 276 20.21 -13.27 -39.50
CA LYS A 276 21.09 -13.25 -40.68
C LYS A 276 20.95 -11.97 -41.47
N GLU A 277 19.73 -11.46 -41.65
CA GLU A 277 19.48 -10.16 -42.33
C GLU A 277 20.05 -8.98 -41.54
N VAL A 278 19.88 -8.95 -40.23
CA VAL A 278 20.47 -7.92 -39.36
C VAL A 278 22.02 -7.98 -39.43
N TYR A 279 22.60 -9.17 -39.40
CA TYR A 279 24.05 -9.33 -39.55
C TYR A 279 24.57 -8.73 -40.86
N ILE A 280 23.87 -8.99 -41.97
CA ILE A 280 24.24 -8.42 -43.28
C ILE A 280 24.07 -6.92 -43.29
N ALA A 281 22.94 -6.40 -42.79
CA ALA A 281 22.62 -4.97 -42.78
C ALA A 281 23.60 -4.17 -41.92
N TYR A 282 24.15 -4.75 -40.86
CA TYR A 282 25.14 -4.13 -39.97
C TYR A 282 26.60 -4.40 -40.39
N GLY A 283 26.82 -4.73 -41.66
CA GLY A 283 28.16 -4.89 -42.18
C GLY A 283 28.93 -6.08 -41.60
N LYS A 284 28.23 -7.18 -41.41
CA LYS A 284 28.72 -8.46 -40.83
C LYS A 284 29.14 -8.33 -39.34
N LYS A 285 28.46 -7.46 -38.59
CA LYS A 285 28.58 -7.35 -37.16
C LYS A 285 27.19 -7.50 -36.55
N LEU A 286 27.03 -8.37 -35.55
CA LEU A 286 25.78 -8.47 -34.83
C LEU A 286 25.69 -7.37 -33.78
N PRO A 287 24.63 -6.57 -33.77
CA PRO A 287 24.28 -5.77 -32.60
C PRO A 287 23.81 -6.67 -31.45
N SER A 288 23.56 -6.12 -30.29
CA SER A 288 22.86 -6.84 -29.22
C SER A 288 21.44 -7.13 -29.65
N ILE A 289 21.04 -8.39 -29.57
CA ILE A 289 19.72 -8.89 -29.91
C ILE A 289 19.11 -9.48 -28.65
N ALA A 290 17.85 -9.15 -28.35
CA ALA A 290 17.08 -9.74 -27.27
C ALA A 290 15.85 -10.43 -27.83
N ILE A 291 15.59 -11.66 -27.41
CA ILE A 291 14.42 -12.44 -27.75
C ILE A 291 13.63 -12.65 -26.47
N PHE A 292 12.37 -12.25 -26.46
CA PHE A 292 11.48 -12.36 -25.32
C PHE A 292 10.50 -13.52 -25.53
N LEU A 293 10.42 -14.43 -24.58
CA LEU A 293 9.49 -15.54 -24.56
C LEU A 293 8.47 -15.35 -23.42
N ASN A 294 7.25 -15.79 -23.65
CA ASN A 294 6.16 -15.62 -22.68
C ASN A 294 6.33 -16.53 -21.47
N ASN A 295 7.00 -17.66 -21.61
CA ASN A 295 7.13 -18.66 -20.55
C ASN A 295 8.60 -19.00 -20.30
N LYS A 296 9.00 -18.97 -19.04
CA LYS A 296 10.38 -19.29 -18.63
C LYS A 296 10.77 -20.74 -18.98
N ASN A 297 9.81 -21.66 -19.01
CA ASN A 297 10.10 -23.07 -19.30
C ASN A 297 10.48 -23.29 -20.77
N ASP A 298 10.04 -22.41 -21.68
CA ASP A 298 10.29 -22.54 -23.10
C ASP A 298 11.69 -22.02 -23.50
N ILE A 299 12.41 -21.37 -22.58
CA ILE A 299 13.71 -20.75 -22.88
C ILE A 299 14.77 -21.78 -23.25
N SER A 300 14.85 -22.91 -22.52
CA SER A 300 15.87 -23.94 -22.79
C SER A 300 15.65 -24.57 -24.16
N ASP A 301 14.42 -24.96 -24.46
CA ASP A 301 14.07 -25.65 -25.70
C ASP A 301 14.29 -24.74 -26.91
N PHE A 302 13.92 -23.45 -26.75
CA PHE A 302 14.12 -22.41 -27.77
C PHE A 302 15.61 -22.12 -28.01
N VAL A 303 16.42 -22.05 -26.96
CA VAL A 303 17.88 -21.86 -27.08
C VAL A 303 18.54 -23.06 -27.74
N ASP A 304 18.09 -24.28 -27.44
CA ASP A 304 18.64 -25.48 -28.06
C ASP A 304 18.23 -25.61 -29.54
N ALA A 305 17.05 -25.14 -29.91
CA ALA A 305 16.61 -25.07 -31.31
C ALA A 305 17.35 -23.99 -32.14
N LEU A 306 17.85 -22.91 -31.51
CA LEU A 306 18.64 -21.88 -32.17
C LEU A 306 20.14 -22.21 -32.31
N ARG A 307 20.65 -23.27 -31.71
CA ARG A 307 22.05 -23.71 -31.77
C ARG A 307 22.32 -24.59 -32.96
#